data_8b791ca0924dd45fe145a215254b27ee
#
_entry.id   8b791ca0924dd45fe145a215254b27ee
#
_cell.length_a   1.000
_cell.length_b   1.000
_cell.length_c   1.000
_cell.angle_alpha   90.00
_cell.angle_beta   90.00
_cell.angle_gamma   90.00
#
_symmetry.space_group_name_H-M   'P 1'
#
loop_
_entity.id
_entity.type
_entity.pdbx_description
1 polymer ?
#
loop_
_entity_poly.entity_id
_entity_poly.type
_entity_poly.pdbx_seq_one_letter_code
_entity_poly.pdbx_strand_id
1 'polypeptide(L)'
;MGNYFLRKGTSKEATLFVRIRKRVPKIDKNVNTRIVIDRNVWERANKDAASLEKFYRSKDGQTIYRKMCAIDQTLEELLCQGKFDDKNIDHAIESIVFAEIREQQRKEEEERKQKKQAAEEARKKDVQTFLNDFIAGIREGSIKHNGNTYSANTCKVWESFRLILERFYKKHPFTWESIDQRLVDKFLFMMEKDGYMPKSINKYLVCFRAMVGYAHKARLHNNSVAEKCFSKIRVRECDKAKEIYLNDVELQALYEMPLEGLDAQVRDVFLVGCYTCQRYSDYSALTANNFTTTARGNKVVRLIQKKTGTPVVVPIMNDNLLRIAERYDFNIPEISDVILNRYIKDILKRLSEEVPSLQKTEITKLTMREREMEERGDAEFMRNEDGDVIKYRYDLVTSHTARRSGITNLYLTGLFDTVQMMSISGHKDQRTFFDYIKLSSDEIADKIMEKLRQTENVGNEGLF
;
A
#
# COMPACT_ATOMS: atom_id res chain seq x y z
N MET A 1 -59.77 4.16 -43.21
CA MET A 1 -58.52 4.94 -43.39
C MET A 1 -58.87 6.43 -43.47
N GLY A 2 -58.15 7.26 -42.76
CA GLY A 2 -58.28 8.69 -42.83
C GLY A 2 -57.86 9.22 -44.19
N ASN A 3 -58.35 10.40 -44.54
CA ASN A 3 -58.03 11.06 -45.83
C ASN A 3 -56.66 11.77 -45.65
N TYR A 4 -55.55 11.16 -46.15
CA TYR A 4 -54.22 11.72 -46.10
C TYR A 4 -53.97 12.68 -47.26
N PHE A 5 -53.35 13.81 -46.96
CA PHE A 5 -53.10 14.86 -47.97
C PHE A 5 -51.85 15.68 -47.58
N LEU A 6 -51.25 16.38 -48.56
CA LEU A 6 -50.22 17.38 -48.33
C LEU A 6 -50.88 18.79 -48.35
N ARG A 7 -50.34 19.67 -47.49
CA ARG A 7 -50.66 21.11 -47.61
C ARG A 7 -50.00 21.70 -48.85
N LYS A 8 -50.68 22.71 -49.46
CA LYS A 8 -50.11 23.45 -50.60
C LYS A 8 -48.75 24.04 -50.23
N GLY A 9 -47.72 23.89 -51.09
CA GLY A 9 -46.37 24.38 -50.89
C GLY A 9 -45.46 23.94 -52.03
N THR A 10 -44.24 24.48 -52.07
CA THR A 10 -43.25 24.23 -53.14
C THR A 10 -42.05 23.38 -52.65
N SER A 11 -41.96 23.08 -51.33
CA SER A 11 -40.92 22.31 -50.80
C SER A 11 -40.90 20.84 -51.27
N LYS A 12 -39.76 20.29 -51.62
CA LYS A 12 -39.58 18.91 -52.03
C LYS A 12 -40.00 17.93 -50.93
N GLU A 13 -39.60 18.20 -49.70
CA GLU A 13 -40.07 17.46 -48.54
C GLU A 13 -41.34 18.08 -47.96
N ALA A 14 -42.33 17.27 -47.71
CA ALA A 14 -43.61 17.71 -47.20
C ALA A 14 -44.15 16.74 -46.15
N THR A 15 -44.86 17.28 -45.18
CA THR A 15 -45.48 16.47 -44.11
C THR A 15 -46.92 16.08 -44.54
N LEU A 16 -47.23 14.80 -44.32
CA LEU A 16 -48.55 14.28 -44.48
C LEU A 16 -49.49 14.77 -43.37
N PHE A 17 -50.70 15.13 -43.74
CA PHE A 17 -51.80 15.44 -42.83
C PHE A 17 -52.91 14.43 -43.05
N VAL A 18 -53.63 14.09 -41.98
CA VAL A 18 -54.85 13.28 -42.06
C VAL A 18 -56.03 14.12 -41.67
N ARG A 19 -57.08 14.06 -42.47
CA ARG A 19 -58.40 14.74 -42.19
C ARG A 19 -59.36 13.73 -41.60
N ILE A 20 -59.87 14.05 -40.42
CA ILE A 20 -60.85 13.23 -39.72
C ILE A 20 -62.19 13.98 -39.74
N ARG A 21 -63.17 13.31 -40.32
CA ARG A 21 -64.57 13.81 -40.35
C ARG A 21 -65.49 12.78 -39.73
N LYS A 22 -66.19 13.17 -38.67
CA LYS A 22 -67.31 12.38 -38.10
C LYS A 22 -68.58 13.26 -37.94
N ARG A 23 -69.72 12.64 -38.06
CA ARG A 23 -71.03 13.32 -37.92
C ARG A 23 -71.49 13.36 -36.46
N VAL A 24 -71.16 12.31 -35.70
CA VAL A 24 -71.45 12.19 -34.24
C VAL A 24 -70.25 11.57 -33.52
N PRO A 25 -69.63 12.30 -32.64
CA PRO A 25 -69.75 13.76 -32.47
C PRO A 25 -69.27 14.50 -33.72
N LYS A 26 -69.74 15.74 -33.94
CA LYS A 26 -69.36 16.55 -35.12
C LYS A 26 -67.89 16.96 -35.01
N ILE A 27 -67.02 16.27 -35.77
CA ILE A 27 -65.56 16.52 -35.82
C ILE A 27 -65.17 16.76 -37.27
N ASP A 28 -64.48 17.85 -37.56
CA ASP A 28 -63.75 18.08 -38.80
C ASP A 28 -62.38 18.69 -38.46
N LYS A 29 -61.34 17.84 -38.42
CA LYS A 29 -60.03 18.24 -37.97
C LYS A 29 -58.92 17.72 -38.88
N ASN A 30 -57.96 18.57 -39.20
CA ASN A 30 -56.71 18.19 -39.89
C ASN A 30 -55.65 17.99 -38.91
N VAL A 31 -55.08 16.77 -38.82
CA VAL A 31 -54.04 16.37 -37.89
C VAL A 31 -52.69 16.25 -38.62
N ASN A 32 -51.63 16.84 -38.07
CA ASN A 32 -50.29 16.72 -38.57
C ASN A 32 -49.74 15.36 -38.17
N THR A 33 -49.42 14.50 -39.12
CA THR A 33 -48.91 13.15 -38.83
C THR A 33 -47.41 13.09 -38.56
N ARG A 34 -46.68 14.19 -38.77
CA ARG A 34 -45.21 14.24 -38.71
C ARG A 34 -44.49 13.24 -39.61
N ILE A 35 -45.19 12.56 -40.50
CA ILE A 35 -44.61 11.71 -41.54
C ILE A 35 -44.13 12.61 -42.66
N VAL A 36 -42.84 12.65 -42.90
CA VAL A 36 -42.19 13.40 -43.98
C VAL A 36 -42.09 12.51 -45.21
N ILE A 37 -42.44 13.04 -46.37
CA ILE A 37 -42.39 12.35 -47.65
C ILE A 37 -41.96 13.31 -48.77
N ASP A 38 -41.31 12.79 -49.83
CA ASP A 38 -41.08 13.58 -51.04
C ASP A 38 -42.41 13.89 -51.70
N ARG A 39 -42.65 15.17 -51.90
CA ARG A 39 -43.90 15.69 -52.47
C ARG A 39 -44.25 15.07 -53.82
N ASN A 40 -43.29 15.01 -54.74
CA ASN A 40 -43.48 14.44 -56.08
C ASN A 40 -43.77 12.93 -56.01
N VAL A 41 -43.17 12.23 -55.06
CA VAL A 41 -43.45 10.79 -54.86
C VAL A 41 -44.88 10.60 -54.37
N TRP A 42 -45.31 11.40 -53.39
CA TRP A 42 -46.71 11.32 -52.89
C TRP A 42 -47.75 11.74 -53.93
N GLU A 43 -47.54 12.83 -54.63
CA GLU A 43 -48.48 13.32 -55.66
C GLU A 43 -48.64 12.31 -56.79
N ARG A 44 -47.59 11.65 -57.23
CA ARG A 44 -47.64 10.54 -58.21
C ARG A 44 -48.36 9.32 -57.63
N ALA A 45 -48.08 8.95 -56.40
CA ALA A 45 -48.72 7.81 -55.76
C ALA A 45 -50.20 8.05 -55.48
N ASN A 46 -50.59 9.24 -55.06
CA ASN A 46 -51.98 9.59 -54.72
C ASN A 46 -52.84 10.06 -55.87
N LYS A 47 -52.35 9.86 -57.10
CA LYS A 47 -53.10 10.23 -58.33
C LYS A 47 -54.33 9.35 -58.56
N ASP A 48 -54.15 8.03 -58.30
CA ASP A 48 -55.22 7.04 -58.43
C ASP A 48 -55.00 5.85 -57.50
N ALA A 49 -56.03 5.04 -57.29
CA ALA A 49 -55.97 3.93 -56.32
C ALA A 49 -54.88 2.87 -56.65
N ALA A 50 -54.63 2.60 -57.92
CA ALA A 50 -53.68 1.60 -58.37
C ALA A 50 -52.20 2.08 -58.12
N SER A 51 -51.98 3.37 -58.41
CA SER A 51 -50.70 4.03 -58.14
C SER A 51 -50.39 4.07 -56.66
N LEU A 52 -51.39 4.32 -55.80
CA LEU A 52 -51.24 4.34 -54.33
C LEU A 52 -51.00 2.95 -53.82
N GLU A 53 -51.64 1.92 -54.28
CA GLU A 53 -51.39 0.52 -53.92
C GLU A 53 -49.99 0.08 -54.32
N LYS A 54 -49.51 0.44 -55.51
CA LYS A 54 -48.16 0.18 -55.98
C LYS A 54 -47.09 0.86 -55.06
N PHE A 55 -47.38 2.10 -54.65
CA PHE A 55 -46.49 2.80 -53.69
C PHE A 55 -46.41 2.05 -52.35
N TYR A 56 -47.56 1.64 -51.79
CA TYR A 56 -47.58 0.91 -50.52
C TYR A 56 -46.89 -0.45 -50.55
N ARG A 57 -46.70 -1.03 -51.74
CA ARG A 57 -45.89 -2.25 -51.93
C ARG A 57 -44.39 -2.00 -52.04
N SER A 58 -43.95 -0.76 -52.22
CA SER A 58 -42.53 -0.40 -52.22
C SER A 58 -41.96 -0.41 -50.79
N LYS A 59 -40.62 -0.55 -50.63
CA LYS A 59 -39.97 -0.59 -49.33
C LYS A 59 -40.27 0.63 -48.46
N ASP A 60 -40.16 1.81 -49.04
CA ASP A 60 -40.43 3.09 -48.32
C ASP A 60 -41.91 3.28 -48.09
N GLY A 61 -42.75 2.95 -49.07
CA GLY A 61 -44.18 3.00 -48.97
C GLY A 61 -44.79 2.08 -47.91
N GLN A 62 -44.22 0.90 -47.72
CA GLN A 62 -44.67 -0.02 -46.67
C GLN A 62 -44.48 0.58 -45.26
N THR A 63 -43.34 1.24 -45.02
CA THR A 63 -43.06 1.88 -43.73
C THR A 63 -44.03 3.02 -43.46
N ILE A 64 -44.27 3.86 -44.48
CA ILE A 64 -45.24 4.95 -44.40
C ILE A 64 -46.65 4.40 -44.17
N TYR A 65 -47.04 3.38 -44.91
CA TYR A 65 -48.38 2.75 -44.81
C TYR A 65 -48.61 2.17 -43.40
N ARG A 66 -47.62 1.47 -42.82
CA ARG A 66 -47.72 0.95 -41.45
C ARG A 66 -47.94 2.10 -40.45
N LYS A 67 -47.17 3.18 -40.56
CA LYS A 67 -47.35 4.36 -39.72
C LYS A 67 -48.73 5.00 -39.88
N MET A 68 -49.22 5.10 -41.11
CA MET A 68 -50.59 5.62 -41.40
C MET A 68 -51.66 4.75 -40.77
N CYS A 69 -51.59 3.42 -40.91
CA CYS A 69 -52.53 2.48 -40.27
C CYS A 69 -52.51 2.58 -38.75
N ALA A 70 -51.32 2.65 -38.16
CA ALA A 70 -51.17 2.79 -36.70
C ALA A 70 -51.76 4.14 -36.21
N ILE A 71 -51.55 5.23 -36.97
CA ILE A 71 -52.12 6.52 -36.64
C ILE A 71 -53.64 6.47 -36.73
N ASP A 72 -54.21 5.91 -37.82
CA ASP A 72 -55.67 5.78 -37.99
C ASP A 72 -56.27 5.01 -36.80
N GLN A 73 -55.71 3.86 -36.44
CA GLN A 73 -56.19 3.05 -35.33
C GLN A 73 -56.13 3.83 -33.99
N THR A 74 -55.01 4.46 -33.69
CA THR A 74 -54.84 5.19 -32.42
C THR A 74 -55.76 6.42 -32.36
N LEU A 75 -55.97 7.13 -33.47
CA LEU A 75 -56.86 8.24 -33.50
C LEU A 75 -58.32 7.80 -33.32
N GLU A 76 -58.72 6.62 -33.84
CA GLU A 76 -60.04 6.02 -33.57
C GLU A 76 -60.24 5.62 -32.13
N GLU A 77 -59.21 5.04 -31.51
CA GLU A 77 -59.18 4.69 -30.07
C GLU A 77 -59.33 5.93 -29.19
N LEU A 78 -58.60 7.00 -29.47
CA LEU A 78 -58.72 8.29 -28.76
C LEU A 78 -60.14 8.89 -28.90
N LEU A 79 -60.76 8.77 -30.09
CA LEU A 79 -62.14 9.18 -30.31
C LEU A 79 -63.13 8.38 -29.48
N CYS A 80 -63.01 7.05 -29.46
CA CYS A 80 -63.86 6.16 -28.66
C CYS A 80 -63.74 6.40 -27.16
N GLN A 81 -62.52 6.77 -26.69
CA GLN A 81 -62.24 7.06 -25.28
C GLN A 81 -62.64 8.49 -24.86
N GLY A 82 -63.08 9.32 -25.77
CA GLY A 82 -63.44 10.75 -25.51
C GLY A 82 -62.19 11.61 -25.22
N LYS A 83 -60.98 11.13 -25.58
CA LYS A 83 -59.70 11.82 -25.35
C LYS A 83 -59.11 12.44 -26.64
N PHE A 84 -59.92 12.86 -27.54
CA PHE A 84 -59.54 13.40 -28.84
C PHE A 84 -59.25 14.91 -28.80
N ASP A 85 -58.21 15.26 -27.99
CA ASP A 85 -57.66 16.62 -27.87
C ASP A 85 -56.27 16.71 -28.52
N ASP A 86 -55.80 17.94 -28.76
CA ASP A 86 -54.52 18.17 -29.44
C ASP A 86 -53.33 17.52 -28.74
N LYS A 87 -53.31 17.56 -27.43
CA LYS A 87 -52.19 17.01 -26.62
C LYS A 87 -52.10 15.49 -26.76
N ASN A 88 -53.23 14.80 -26.65
CA ASN A 88 -53.25 13.33 -26.77
C ASN A 88 -52.95 12.87 -28.18
N ILE A 89 -53.46 13.61 -29.20
CA ILE A 89 -53.18 13.35 -30.61
C ILE A 89 -51.69 13.51 -30.91
N ASP A 90 -51.07 14.62 -30.50
CA ASP A 90 -49.63 14.86 -30.70
C ASP A 90 -48.77 13.81 -30.04
N HIS A 91 -49.09 13.46 -28.80
CA HIS A 91 -48.35 12.41 -28.07
C HIS A 91 -48.46 11.05 -28.77
N ALA A 92 -49.66 10.68 -29.24
CA ALA A 92 -49.87 9.43 -29.94
C ALA A 92 -49.08 9.36 -31.26
N ILE A 93 -49.14 10.44 -32.06
CA ILE A 93 -48.40 10.54 -33.32
C ILE A 93 -46.89 10.47 -33.09
N GLU A 94 -46.38 11.20 -32.10
CA GLU A 94 -44.94 11.14 -31.74
C GLU A 94 -44.50 9.74 -31.32
N SER A 95 -45.34 9.05 -30.56
CA SER A 95 -45.01 7.68 -30.12
C SER A 95 -44.93 6.70 -31.29
N ILE A 96 -45.74 6.85 -32.32
CA ILE A 96 -45.77 5.99 -33.51
C ILE A 96 -44.65 6.35 -34.49
N VAL A 97 -44.48 7.62 -34.81
CA VAL A 97 -43.56 8.06 -35.87
C VAL A 97 -42.12 7.91 -35.46
N PHE A 98 -41.80 8.16 -34.18
CA PHE A 98 -40.45 8.11 -33.64
C PHE A 98 -40.13 6.84 -32.83
N ALA A 99 -41.03 5.84 -32.84
CA ALA A 99 -40.84 4.59 -32.11
C ALA A 99 -39.51 3.89 -32.45
N GLU A 100 -39.21 3.76 -33.73
CA GLU A 100 -38.00 3.10 -34.23
C GLU A 100 -36.72 3.84 -33.80
N ILE A 101 -36.72 5.18 -33.87
CA ILE A 101 -35.62 6.03 -33.49
C ILE A 101 -35.33 5.92 -31.97
N ARG A 102 -36.41 5.95 -31.17
CA ARG A 102 -36.27 5.79 -29.70
C ARG A 102 -35.75 4.42 -29.31
N GLU A 103 -36.20 3.37 -29.99
CA GLU A 103 -35.71 2.01 -29.72
C GLU A 103 -34.27 1.86 -30.11
N GLN A 104 -33.84 2.45 -31.23
CA GLN A 104 -32.43 2.43 -31.62
C GLN A 104 -31.53 3.21 -30.62
N GLN A 105 -31.97 4.40 -30.20
CA GLN A 105 -31.28 5.19 -29.19
C GLN A 105 -31.15 4.44 -27.86
N ARG A 106 -32.22 3.73 -27.45
CA ARG A 106 -32.19 2.91 -26.24
C ARG A 106 -31.18 1.76 -26.35
N LYS A 107 -31.15 1.06 -27.49
CA LYS A 107 -30.13 -0.02 -27.73
C LYS A 107 -28.71 0.51 -27.72
N GLU A 108 -28.48 1.65 -28.38
CA GLU A 108 -27.14 2.28 -28.37
C GLU A 108 -26.70 2.71 -26.95
N GLU A 109 -27.64 3.24 -26.17
CA GLU A 109 -27.36 3.62 -24.78
C GLU A 109 -27.10 2.40 -23.90
N GLU A 110 -27.84 1.31 -24.06
CA GLU A 110 -27.63 0.05 -23.36
C GLU A 110 -26.27 -0.58 -23.73
N GLU A 111 -25.91 -0.62 -25.02
CA GLU A 111 -24.59 -1.08 -25.46
C GLU A 111 -23.46 -0.21 -24.90
N ARG A 112 -23.64 1.11 -24.87
CA ARG A 112 -22.67 2.03 -24.29
C ARG A 112 -22.47 1.79 -22.79
N LYS A 113 -23.57 1.53 -22.06
CA LYS A 113 -23.52 1.17 -20.63
C LYS A 113 -22.79 -0.16 -20.42
N GLN A 114 -23.12 -1.19 -21.23
CA GLN A 114 -22.45 -2.49 -21.14
C GLN A 114 -20.95 -2.40 -21.45
N LYS A 115 -20.56 -1.66 -22.50
CA LYS A 115 -19.15 -1.44 -22.83
C LYS A 115 -18.39 -0.70 -21.72
N LYS A 116 -19.01 0.31 -21.10
CA LYS A 116 -18.43 1.00 -19.95
C LYS A 116 -18.25 0.08 -18.74
N GLN A 117 -19.26 -0.73 -18.42
CA GLN A 117 -19.18 -1.69 -17.31
C GLN A 117 -18.09 -2.75 -17.55
N ALA A 118 -18.05 -3.33 -18.77
CA ALA A 118 -17.00 -4.30 -19.13
C ALA A 118 -15.59 -3.70 -19.06
N ALA A 119 -15.41 -2.46 -19.52
CA ALA A 119 -14.13 -1.76 -19.43
C ALA A 119 -13.73 -1.47 -17.97
N GLU A 120 -14.68 -1.11 -17.12
CA GLU A 120 -14.42 -0.90 -15.69
C GLU A 120 -14.07 -2.19 -14.97
N GLU A 121 -14.77 -3.28 -15.27
CA GLU A 121 -14.45 -4.61 -14.74
C GLU A 121 -13.07 -5.11 -15.21
N ALA A 122 -12.74 -4.91 -16.49
CA ALA A 122 -11.42 -5.25 -17.02
C ALA A 122 -10.32 -4.44 -16.33
N ARG A 123 -10.56 -3.15 -16.08
CA ARG A 123 -9.62 -2.29 -15.34
C ARG A 123 -9.42 -2.75 -13.89
N LYS A 124 -10.50 -3.15 -13.21
CA LYS A 124 -10.42 -3.69 -11.83
C LYS A 124 -9.64 -5.00 -11.76
N LYS A 125 -9.64 -5.80 -12.83
CA LYS A 125 -8.88 -7.05 -12.93
C LYS A 125 -7.40 -6.85 -13.26
N ASP A 126 -6.99 -5.67 -13.68
CA ASP A 126 -5.59 -5.38 -13.95
C ASP A 126 -4.77 -5.33 -12.66
N VAL A 127 -3.64 -6.06 -12.65
CA VAL A 127 -2.78 -6.21 -11.46
C VAL A 127 -2.19 -4.89 -10.98
N GLN A 128 -1.76 -4.04 -11.92
CA GLN A 128 -1.14 -2.75 -11.57
C GLN A 128 -2.17 -1.75 -11.06
N THR A 129 -3.32 -1.69 -11.71
CA THR A 129 -4.44 -0.85 -11.27
C THR A 129 -4.88 -1.24 -9.86
N PHE A 130 -5.06 -2.55 -9.62
CA PHE A 130 -5.40 -3.03 -8.28
C PHE A 130 -4.37 -2.64 -7.22
N LEU A 131 -3.07 -2.78 -7.52
CA LEU A 131 -2.02 -2.43 -6.56
C LEU A 131 -2.01 -0.93 -6.23
N ASN A 132 -2.22 -0.08 -7.23
CA ASN A 132 -2.31 1.37 -7.01
C ASN A 132 -3.53 1.73 -6.14
N ASP A 133 -4.70 1.17 -6.45
CA ASP A 133 -5.93 1.38 -5.68
C ASP A 133 -5.79 0.83 -4.24
N PHE A 134 -5.14 -0.33 -4.09
CA PHE A 134 -4.84 -0.90 -2.79
C PHE A 134 -3.93 0.00 -1.95
N ILE A 135 -2.86 0.54 -2.54
CA ILE A 135 -1.93 1.46 -1.85
C ILE A 135 -2.64 2.77 -1.49
N ALA A 136 -3.47 3.31 -2.37
CA ALA A 136 -4.30 4.47 -2.05
C ALA A 136 -5.22 4.17 -0.85
N GLY A 137 -5.92 3.03 -0.87
CA GLY A 137 -6.81 2.62 0.21
C GLY A 137 -6.12 2.40 1.57
N ILE A 138 -4.88 1.87 1.60
CA ILE A 138 -4.12 1.75 2.86
C ILE A 138 -3.64 3.10 3.39
N ARG A 139 -3.33 4.06 2.51
CA ARG A 139 -2.97 5.44 2.91
C ARG A 139 -4.15 6.20 3.50
N GLU A 140 -5.29 6.08 2.87
CA GLU A 140 -6.55 6.70 3.32
C GLU A 140 -7.13 6.02 4.56
N GLY A 141 -6.65 4.82 4.92
CA GLY A 141 -7.16 4.03 6.04
C GLY A 141 -8.47 3.29 5.74
N SER A 142 -8.94 3.28 4.48
CA SER A 142 -10.10 2.49 4.03
C SER A 142 -9.81 0.99 4.02
N ILE A 143 -8.55 0.60 3.73
CA ILE A 143 -8.07 -0.78 3.83
C ILE A 143 -7.29 -0.95 5.14
N LYS A 144 -7.74 -1.89 5.96
CA LYS A 144 -7.17 -2.18 7.28
C LYS A 144 -6.63 -3.60 7.36
N HIS A 145 -5.64 -3.81 8.21
CA HIS A 145 -5.13 -5.15 8.55
C HIS A 145 -5.57 -5.52 9.98
N ASN A 146 -6.36 -6.58 10.11
CA ASN A 146 -6.93 -7.00 11.39
C ASN A 146 -7.62 -5.85 12.18
N GLY A 147 -8.38 -5.03 11.47
CA GLY A 147 -9.11 -3.88 12.04
C GLY A 147 -8.26 -2.61 12.27
N ASN A 148 -6.93 -2.68 12.13
CA ASN A 148 -6.02 -1.57 12.34
C ASN A 148 -5.57 -0.93 11.03
N THR A 149 -5.34 0.38 11.04
CA THR A 149 -4.73 1.11 9.92
C THR A 149 -3.26 0.76 9.77
N TYR A 150 -2.76 0.83 8.54
CA TYR A 150 -1.34 0.61 8.27
C TYR A 150 -0.49 1.77 8.79
N SER A 151 0.67 1.46 9.37
CA SER A 151 1.64 2.49 9.76
C SER A 151 2.28 3.16 8.54
N ALA A 152 2.72 4.41 8.68
CA ALA A 152 3.42 5.14 7.63
C ALA A 152 4.63 4.36 7.05
N ASN A 153 5.36 3.65 7.90
CA ASN A 153 6.49 2.81 7.46
C ASN A 153 6.01 1.61 6.64
N THR A 154 4.88 1.01 6.98
CA THR A 154 4.31 -0.08 6.19
C THR A 154 3.83 0.44 4.82
N CYS A 155 3.24 1.63 4.77
CA CYS A 155 2.89 2.27 3.49
C CYS A 155 4.13 2.48 2.60
N LYS A 156 5.26 2.94 3.15
CA LYS A 156 6.53 3.06 2.40
C LYS A 156 7.03 1.72 1.85
N VAL A 157 6.83 0.61 2.58
CA VAL A 157 7.19 -0.73 2.09
C VAL A 157 6.34 -1.12 0.89
N TRP A 158 5.03 -0.85 0.93
CA TRP A 158 4.12 -1.10 -0.19
C TRP A 158 4.47 -0.26 -1.42
N GLU A 159 4.86 1.01 -1.23
CA GLU A 159 5.35 1.86 -2.31
C GLU A 159 6.62 1.29 -2.97
N SER A 160 7.57 0.88 -2.15
CA SER A 160 8.79 0.25 -2.67
C SER A 160 8.48 -1.04 -3.43
N PHE A 161 7.55 -1.85 -2.90
CA PHE A 161 7.07 -3.06 -3.58
C PHE A 161 6.40 -2.73 -4.92
N ARG A 162 5.58 -1.68 -4.99
CA ARG A 162 4.95 -1.23 -6.22
C ARG A 162 5.98 -0.94 -7.32
N LEU A 163 7.03 -0.18 -6.98
CA LEU A 163 8.10 0.15 -7.95
C LEU A 163 8.83 -1.10 -8.44
N ILE A 164 9.10 -2.05 -7.54
CA ILE A 164 9.75 -3.32 -7.89
C ILE A 164 8.83 -4.16 -8.80
N LEU A 165 7.56 -4.29 -8.43
CA LEU A 165 6.59 -5.07 -9.18
C LEU A 165 6.32 -4.46 -10.56
N GLU A 166 6.26 -3.13 -10.67
CA GLU A 166 6.10 -2.43 -11.95
C GLU A 166 7.26 -2.70 -12.89
N ARG A 167 8.51 -2.69 -12.37
CA ARG A 167 9.71 -3.03 -13.15
C ARG A 167 9.70 -4.50 -13.57
N PHE A 168 9.26 -5.41 -12.70
CA PHE A 168 9.08 -6.82 -13.02
C PHE A 168 8.01 -7.02 -14.09
N TYR A 169 6.85 -6.40 -13.93
CA TYR A 169 5.72 -6.50 -14.84
C TYR A 169 6.04 -6.04 -16.25
N LYS A 170 6.83 -4.97 -16.40
CA LYS A 170 7.30 -4.49 -17.72
C LYS A 170 8.08 -5.57 -18.51
N LYS A 171 8.84 -6.43 -17.80
CA LYS A 171 9.63 -7.51 -18.40
C LYS A 171 8.84 -8.82 -18.50
N HIS A 172 7.96 -9.06 -17.59
CA HIS A 172 7.18 -10.28 -17.42
C HIS A 172 5.71 -9.94 -17.13
N PRO A 173 4.93 -9.49 -18.15
CA PRO A 173 3.50 -9.23 -17.96
C PRO A 173 2.76 -10.49 -17.51
N PHE A 174 1.85 -10.36 -16.56
CA PHE A 174 1.09 -11.47 -16.01
C PHE A 174 -0.32 -11.04 -15.58
N THR A 175 -1.23 -12.00 -15.50
CA THR A 175 -2.58 -11.85 -14.95
C THR A 175 -2.66 -12.62 -13.62
N TRP A 176 -3.74 -12.41 -12.87
CA TRP A 176 -3.96 -13.13 -11.62
C TRP A 176 -3.97 -14.65 -11.80
N GLU A 177 -4.57 -15.15 -12.88
CA GLU A 177 -4.67 -16.57 -13.20
C GLU A 177 -3.32 -17.18 -13.63
N SER A 178 -2.40 -16.38 -14.16
CA SER A 178 -1.09 -16.85 -14.62
C SER A 178 -0.03 -16.88 -13.52
N ILE A 179 -0.37 -16.49 -12.29
CA ILE A 179 0.56 -16.54 -11.16
C ILE A 179 0.78 -18.00 -10.76
N ASP A 180 1.99 -18.48 -10.99
CA ASP A 180 2.46 -19.83 -10.66
C ASP A 180 3.86 -19.78 -10.05
N GLN A 181 4.41 -20.95 -9.70
CA GLN A 181 5.76 -21.04 -9.13
C GLN A 181 6.81 -20.46 -10.08
N ARG A 182 6.69 -20.66 -11.39
CA ARG A 182 7.67 -20.17 -12.38
C ARG A 182 7.71 -18.65 -12.43
N LEU A 183 6.55 -17.99 -12.29
CA LEU A 183 6.50 -16.53 -12.24
C LEU A 183 7.17 -16.01 -10.98
N VAL A 184 6.90 -16.64 -9.83
CA VAL A 184 7.52 -16.27 -8.56
C VAL A 184 9.03 -16.50 -8.60
N ASP A 185 9.50 -17.60 -9.18
CA ASP A 185 10.93 -17.88 -9.35
C ASP A 185 11.62 -16.82 -10.22
N LYS A 186 10.97 -16.35 -11.30
CA LYS A 186 11.48 -15.23 -12.11
C LYS A 186 11.57 -13.93 -11.31
N PHE A 187 10.58 -13.68 -10.45
CA PHE A 187 10.60 -12.51 -9.55
C PHE A 187 11.76 -12.60 -8.56
N LEU A 188 11.97 -13.76 -7.94
CA LEU A 188 13.08 -14.02 -7.04
C LEU A 188 14.42 -13.83 -7.74
N PHE A 189 14.61 -14.43 -8.91
CA PHE A 189 15.83 -14.30 -9.71
C PHE A 189 16.13 -12.84 -10.07
N MET A 190 15.12 -12.06 -10.44
CA MET A 190 15.30 -10.63 -10.69
C MET A 190 15.78 -9.90 -9.43
N MET A 191 15.17 -10.19 -8.28
CA MET A 191 15.54 -9.56 -7.01
C MET A 191 16.97 -9.90 -6.58
N GLU A 192 17.38 -11.17 -6.77
CA GLU A 192 18.74 -11.63 -6.48
C GLU A 192 19.76 -10.97 -7.43
N LYS A 193 19.45 -10.91 -8.73
CA LYS A 193 20.29 -10.24 -9.72
C LYS A 193 20.45 -8.76 -9.46
N ASP A 194 19.40 -8.10 -8.95
CA ASP A 194 19.42 -6.69 -8.55
C ASP A 194 20.13 -6.51 -7.17
N GLY A 195 20.70 -7.58 -6.59
CA GLY A 195 21.49 -7.53 -5.37
C GLY A 195 20.67 -7.38 -4.08
N TYR A 196 19.37 -7.68 -4.08
CA TYR A 196 18.60 -7.65 -2.83
C TYR A 196 19.03 -8.78 -1.89
N MET A 197 19.17 -8.44 -0.61
CA MET A 197 19.47 -9.44 0.42
C MET A 197 18.25 -10.33 0.69
N PRO A 198 18.43 -11.62 1.06
CA PRO A 198 17.33 -12.58 1.30
C PRO A 198 16.24 -12.06 2.25
N LYS A 199 16.61 -11.32 3.29
CA LYS A 199 15.68 -10.70 4.23
C LYS A 199 14.77 -9.66 3.54
N SER A 200 15.33 -8.88 2.60
CA SER A 200 14.57 -7.89 1.82
C SER A 200 13.68 -8.56 0.78
N ILE A 201 14.17 -9.61 0.12
CA ILE A 201 13.38 -10.42 -0.82
C ILE A 201 12.17 -11.01 -0.10
N ASN A 202 12.37 -11.63 1.06
CA ASN A 202 11.29 -12.19 1.87
C ASN A 202 10.24 -11.14 2.27
N LYS A 203 10.67 -9.91 2.57
CA LYS A 203 9.76 -8.80 2.87
C LYS A 203 8.84 -8.50 1.67
N TYR A 204 9.38 -8.45 0.46
CA TYR A 204 8.60 -8.16 -0.74
C TYR A 204 7.77 -9.36 -1.22
N LEU A 205 8.24 -10.60 -0.98
CA LEU A 205 7.42 -11.81 -1.17
C LEU A 205 6.16 -11.79 -0.30
N VAL A 206 6.28 -11.34 0.94
CA VAL A 206 5.12 -11.17 1.83
C VAL A 206 4.14 -10.15 1.26
N CYS A 207 4.64 -9.03 0.70
CA CYS A 207 3.77 -8.05 0.04
C CYS A 207 3.08 -8.66 -1.19
N PHE A 208 3.82 -9.39 -2.03
CA PHE A 208 3.27 -10.03 -3.22
C PHE A 208 2.18 -11.05 -2.85
N ARG A 209 2.48 -11.95 -1.91
CA ARG A 209 1.49 -12.90 -1.38
C ARG A 209 0.25 -12.21 -0.83
N ALA A 210 0.44 -11.16 -0.04
CA ALA A 210 -0.66 -10.40 0.54
C ALA A 210 -1.52 -9.72 -0.54
N MET A 211 -0.90 -9.14 -1.58
CA MET A 211 -1.59 -8.55 -2.72
C MET A 211 -2.49 -9.58 -3.42
N VAL A 212 -1.95 -10.78 -3.72
CA VAL A 212 -2.71 -11.88 -4.32
C VAL A 212 -3.88 -12.29 -3.43
N GLY A 213 -3.66 -12.44 -2.12
CA GLY A 213 -4.72 -12.78 -1.17
C GLY A 213 -5.81 -11.71 -1.06
N TYR A 214 -5.47 -10.43 -1.12
CA TYR A 214 -6.46 -9.35 -1.16
C TYR A 214 -7.25 -9.34 -2.47
N ALA A 215 -6.60 -9.58 -3.61
CA ALA A 215 -7.27 -9.69 -4.90
C ALA A 215 -8.24 -10.88 -4.95
N HIS A 216 -7.86 -12.03 -4.36
CA HIS A 216 -8.75 -13.19 -4.21
C HIS A 216 -9.97 -12.86 -3.35
N LYS A 217 -9.79 -12.20 -2.20
CA LYS A 217 -10.90 -11.74 -1.35
C LYS A 217 -11.82 -10.75 -2.07
N ALA A 218 -11.28 -9.93 -2.97
CA ALA A 218 -12.03 -9.03 -3.83
C ALA A 218 -12.69 -9.75 -5.03
N ARG A 219 -12.58 -11.07 -5.13
CA ARG A 219 -13.14 -11.92 -6.22
C ARG A 219 -12.62 -11.57 -7.61
N LEU A 220 -11.38 -11.09 -7.70
CA LEU A 220 -10.77 -10.77 -8.99
C LEU A 220 -10.15 -11.99 -9.68
N HIS A 221 -9.88 -13.06 -8.93
CA HIS A 221 -9.41 -14.36 -9.43
C HIS A 221 -9.80 -15.52 -8.50
N ASN A 222 -9.68 -16.75 -9.03
CA ASN A 222 -9.87 -17.99 -8.29
C ASN A 222 -8.62 -18.90 -8.33
N ASN A 223 -7.44 -18.31 -8.55
CA ASN A 223 -6.19 -19.06 -8.66
C ASN A 223 -5.75 -19.61 -7.29
N SER A 224 -6.08 -20.87 -7.02
CA SER A 224 -5.73 -21.56 -5.75
C SER A 224 -4.23 -21.94 -5.67
N VAL A 225 -3.52 -21.97 -6.79
CA VAL A 225 -2.10 -22.29 -6.85
C VAL A 225 -1.26 -21.13 -6.35
N ALA A 226 -1.69 -19.91 -6.66
CA ALA A 226 -0.95 -18.68 -6.33
C ALA A 226 -0.59 -18.56 -4.85
N GLU A 227 -1.45 -18.97 -3.92
CA GLU A 227 -1.17 -18.87 -2.47
C GLU A 227 -0.01 -19.76 -2.01
N LYS A 228 0.27 -20.85 -2.73
CA LYS A 228 1.30 -21.84 -2.39
C LYS A 228 2.69 -21.51 -2.93
N CYS A 229 2.79 -20.58 -3.88
CA CYS A 229 4.03 -20.25 -4.58
C CYS A 229 4.99 -19.33 -3.80
N PHE A 230 4.54 -18.71 -2.70
CA PHE A 230 5.30 -17.69 -1.97
C PHE A 230 6.06 -18.27 -0.76
N SER A 231 6.93 -19.24 -1.00
CA SER A 231 7.81 -19.78 0.05
C SER A 231 8.94 -18.82 0.36
N LYS A 232 9.22 -18.59 1.65
CA LYS A 232 10.33 -17.74 2.07
C LYS A 232 11.67 -18.37 1.74
N ILE A 233 12.61 -17.57 1.26
CA ILE A 233 14.02 -17.95 1.09
C ILE A 233 14.64 -18.08 2.46
N ARG A 234 15.49 -19.11 2.66
CA ARG A 234 16.27 -19.29 3.87
C ARG A 234 17.29 -18.14 3.99
N VAL A 235 17.28 -17.44 5.11
CA VAL A 235 18.27 -16.42 5.46
C VAL A 235 19.36 -17.10 6.30
N ARG A 236 20.58 -17.18 5.77
CA ARG A 236 21.74 -17.72 6.48
C ARG A 236 22.40 -16.61 7.29
N GLU A 237 23.24 -16.97 8.27
CA GLU A 237 23.99 -15.97 9.05
C GLU A 237 24.92 -15.11 8.16
N CYS A 238 25.57 -15.73 7.16
CA CYS A 238 26.41 -15.01 6.20
C CYS A 238 25.64 -14.00 5.30
N ASP A 239 24.31 -14.12 5.23
CA ASP A 239 23.44 -13.19 4.47
C ASP A 239 23.03 -11.98 5.32
N LYS A 240 23.37 -11.94 6.60
CA LYS A 240 23.02 -10.84 7.50
C LYS A 240 24.16 -9.81 7.55
N ALA A 241 23.80 -8.53 7.63
CA ALA A 241 24.75 -7.51 7.99
C ALA A 241 25.22 -7.74 9.45
N LYS A 242 26.50 -7.53 9.72
CA LYS A 242 27.02 -7.64 11.08
C LYS A 242 26.33 -6.64 12.00
N GLU A 243 25.86 -7.12 13.13
CA GLU A 243 25.26 -6.32 14.19
C GLU A 243 26.17 -6.41 15.42
N ILE A 244 26.52 -5.27 15.99
CA ILE A 244 27.40 -5.15 17.15
C ILE A 244 26.68 -4.52 18.35
N TYR A 245 27.30 -4.58 19.49
CA TYR A 245 26.98 -3.80 20.69
C TYR A 245 28.23 -3.06 21.18
N LEU A 246 28.05 -2.03 21.99
CA LEU A 246 29.10 -1.36 22.71
C LEU A 246 29.07 -1.88 24.15
N ASN A 247 30.25 -2.33 24.68
CA ASN A 247 30.33 -2.79 26.04
C ASN A 247 30.39 -1.61 27.05
N ASP A 248 30.32 -1.91 28.35
CA ASP A 248 30.26 -0.89 29.39
C ASP A 248 31.49 0.02 29.41
N VAL A 249 32.70 -0.50 29.09
CA VAL A 249 33.93 0.30 28.99
C VAL A 249 33.84 1.28 27.82
N GLU A 250 33.37 0.83 26.65
CA GLU A 250 33.17 1.69 25.48
C GLU A 250 32.09 2.75 25.75
N LEU A 251 31.01 2.39 26.45
CA LEU A 251 29.94 3.34 26.82
C LEU A 251 30.41 4.36 27.85
N GLN A 252 31.22 3.96 28.82
CA GLN A 252 31.78 4.87 29.82
C GLN A 252 32.76 5.86 29.16
N ALA A 253 33.65 5.39 28.30
CA ALA A 253 34.57 6.25 27.56
C ALA A 253 33.81 7.23 26.66
N LEU A 254 32.72 6.79 26.00
CA LEU A 254 31.85 7.66 25.21
C LEU A 254 31.18 8.74 26.09
N TYR A 255 30.72 8.37 27.30
CA TYR A 255 30.10 9.33 28.22
C TYR A 255 31.10 10.40 28.69
N GLU A 256 32.36 10.02 28.97
CA GLU A 256 33.42 10.89 29.48
C GLU A 256 34.06 11.76 28.40
N MET A 257 33.87 11.41 27.11
CA MET A 257 34.46 12.16 26.00
C MET A 257 34.02 13.63 26.04
N PRO A 258 34.97 14.59 26.03
CA PRO A 258 34.63 16.02 26.04
C PRO A 258 34.05 16.44 24.69
N LEU A 259 32.75 16.70 24.64
CA LEU A 259 32.02 17.10 23.44
C LEU A 259 31.13 18.32 23.74
N GLU A 260 30.95 19.15 22.75
CA GLU A 260 30.08 20.32 22.82
C GLU A 260 29.03 20.34 21.69
N GLY A 261 28.02 21.21 21.82
CA GLY A 261 27.02 21.44 20.81
C GLY A 261 26.26 20.19 20.37
N LEU A 262 26.12 19.99 19.05
CA LEU A 262 25.36 18.88 18.49
C LEU A 262 25.99 17.50 18.79
N ASP A 263 27.31 17.43 18.80
CA ASP A 263 28.01 16.16 19.11
C ASP A 263 27.70 15.68 20.53
N ALA A 264 27.69 16.59 21.51
CA ALA A 264 27.32 16.29 22.88
C ALA A 264 25.86 15.82 22.98
N GLN A 265 24.95 16.48 22.27
CA GLN A 265 23.55 16.07 22.26
C GLN A 265 23.35 14.69 21.60
N VAL A 266 24.03 14.41 20.49
CA VAL A 266 23.97 13.10 19.81
C VAL A 266 24.49 11.99 20.71
N ARG A 267 25.66 12.20 21.36
CA ARG A 267 26.21 11.27 22.36
C ARG A 267 25.20 10.98 23.47
N ASP A 268 24.66 12.03 24.05
CA ASP A 268 23.75 11.91 25.20
C ASP A 268 22.45 11.19 24.81
N VAL A 269 21.83 11.53 23.68
CA VAL A 269 20.64 10.83 23.16
C VAL A 269 20.93 9.35 22.89
N PHE A 270 22.10 9.02 22.31
CA PHE A 270 22.49 7.64 22.08
C PHE A 270 22.67 6.87 23.41
N LEU A 271 23.32 7.46 24.41
CA LEU A 271 23.50 6.86 25.73
C LEU A 271 22.15 6.67 26.47
N VAL A 272 21.23 7.62 26.36
CA VAL A 272 19.86 7.42 26.87
C VAL A 272 19.23 6.16 26.28
N GLY A 273 19.43 5.91 25.00
CA GLY A 273 18.98 4.69 24.32
C GLY A 273 19.63 3.43 24.91
N CYS A 274 20.95 3.47 25.21
CA CYS A 274 21.69 2.37 25.83
C CYS A 274 21.16 2.08 27.24
N TYR A 275 21.07 3.09 28.09
CA TYR A 275 20.70 2.93 29.49
C TYR A 275 19.19 2.63 29.70
N THR A 276 18.34 2.99 28.76
CA THR A 276 16.90 2.66 28.82
C THR A 276 16.54 1.37 28.11
N CYS A 277 17.40 0.81 27.26
CA CYS A 277 17.12 -0.35 26.41
C CYS A 277 15.92 -0.15 25.47
N GLN A 278 15.52 1.08 25.17
CA GLN A 278 14.35 1.37 24.34
C GLN A 278 14.70 1.50 22.85
N ARG A 279 13.68 1.52 21.98
CA ARG A 279 13.85 1.81 20.56
C ARG A 279 14.09 3.31 20.36
N TYR A 280 14.78 3.68 19.28
CA TYR A 280 15.00 5.08 18.94
C TYR A 280 13.72 5.92 19.01
N SER A 281 12.63 5.46 18.41
CA SER A 281 11.34 6.17 18.46
C SER A 281 10.82 6.46 19.86
N ASP A 282 11.27 5.71 20.84
CA ASP A 282 10.80 5.79 22.21
C ASP A 282 11.78 6.61 23.07
N TYR A 283 13.10 6.32 23.00
CA TYR A 283 14.07 7.04 23.83
C TYR A 283 14.39 8.47 23.34
N SER A 284 14.24 8.75 22.02
CA SER A 284 14.49 10.08 21.47
C SER A 284 13.36 11.09 21.73
N ALA A 285 12.29 10.69 22.37
CA ALA A 285 11.11 11.52 22.64
C ALA A 285 10.76 11.54 24.14
N LEU A 286 11.73 11.26 25.03
CA LEU A 286 11.52 11.30 26.47
C LEU A 286 11.49 12.75 26.97
N THR A 287 10.50 13.06 27.78
CA THR A 287 10.27 14.35 28.41
C THR A 287 10.23 14.22 29.92
N ALA A 288 10.19 15.31 30.66
CA ALA A 288 10.10 15.32 32.11
C ALA A 288 8.94 14.45 32.66
N ASN A 289 7.85 14.33 31.91
CA ASN A 289 6.71 13.49 32.30
C ASN A 289 7.04 11.99 32.35
N ASN A 290 8.09 11.56 31.68
CA ASN A 290 8.52 10.15 31.67
C ASN A 290 9.36 9.79 32.91
N PHE A 291 10.04 10.76 33.51
CA PHE A 291 10.91 10.55 34.68
C PHE A 291 10.08 10.67 35.96
N THR A 292 9.91 9.57 36.66
CA THR A 292 9.03 9.48 37.85
C THR A 292 9.67 8.64 38.94
N THR A 293 8.98 8.51 40.05
CA THR A 293 9.35 7.62 41.14
C THR A 293 8.30 6.54 41.37
N THR A 294 8.73 5.37 41.82
CA THR A 294 7.83 4.32 42.32
C THR A 294 7.29 4.69 43.72
N ALA A 295 6.31 3.96 44.20
CA ALA A 295 5.80 4.12 45.56
C ALA A 295 6.87 3.91 46.65
N ARG A 296 7.97 3.21 46.32
CA ARG A 296 9.12 2.97 47.22
C ARG A 296 10.24 4.00 47.05
N GLY A 297 10.04 5.04 46.24
CA GLY A 297 11.01 6.11 46.01
C GLY A 297 12.07 5.80 44.93
N ASN A 298 12.00 4.66 44.23
CA ASN A 298 12.96 4.33 43.16
C ASN A 298 12.72 5.18 41.94
N LYS A 299 13.73 5.83 41.35
CA LYS A 299 13.66 6.59 40.11
C LYS A 299 13.46 5.67 38.92
N VAL A 300 12.51 5.98 38.05
CA VAL A 300 12.15 5.17 36.88
C VAL A 300 11.80 6.04 35.67
N VAL A 301 12.00 5.51 34.47
CA VAL A 301 11.45 6.05 33.23
C VAL A 301 10.19 5.25 32.87
N ARG A 302 9.05 5.93 32.72
CA ARG A 302 7.77 5.33 32.30
C ARG A 302 7.41 5.78 30.89
N LEU A 303 7.09 4.84 30.02
CA LEU A 303 6.68 5.16 28.66
C LEU A 303 5.73 4.09 28.08
N ILE A 304 5.03 4.47 27.03
CA ILE A 304 4.27 3.53 26.17
C ILE A 304 5.01 3.43 24.86
N GLN A 305 5.48 2.24 24.51
CA GLN A 305 6.24 2.03 23.28
C GLN A 305 5.38 2.35 22.02
N LYS A 306 5.83 3.27 21.18
CA LYS A 306 5.13 3.72 19.97
C LYS A 306 4.79 2.58 19.00
N LYS A 307 5.70 1.61 18.85
CA LYS A 307 5.53 0.50 17.90
C LYS A 307 4.56 -0.58 18.38
N THR A 308 4.52 -0.86 19.68
CA THR A 308 3.81 -2.03 20.23
C THR A 308 2.64 -1.67 21.14
N GLY A 309 2.52 -0.39 21.53
CA GLY A 309 1.55 0.05 22.53
C GLY A 309 1.81 -0.53 23.93
N THR A 310 2.98 -1.13 24.17
CA THR A 310 3.30 -1.78 25.45
C THR A 310 3.75 -0.74 26.47
N PRO A 311 3.09 -0.65 27.65
CA PRO A 311 3.62 0.16 28.75
C PRO A 311 4.87 -0.49 29.32
N VAL A 312 5.90 0.33 29.57
CA VAL A 312 7.19 -0.11 30.09
C VAL A 312 7.61 0.81 31.26
N VAL A 313 8.19 0.21 32.26
CA VAL A 313 8.81 0.91 33.41
C VAL A 313 10.26 0.49 33.48
N VAL A 314 11.16 1.42 33.21
CA VAL A 314 12.62 1.17 33.22
C VAL A 314 13.20 1.75 34.51
N PRO A 315 13.77 0.93 35.41
CA PRO A 315 14.50 1.45 36.55
C PRO A 315 15.72 2.25 36.08
N ILE A 316 16.00 3.39 36.70
CA ILE A 316 17.23 4.14 36.47
C ILE A 316 18.34 3.45 37.27
N MET A 317 19.13 2.59 36.62
CA MET A 317 20.18 1.77 37.21
C MET A 317 21.57 2.37 37.02
N ASN A 318 21.70 3.38 36.17
CA ASN A 318 22.97 4.03 35.85
C ASN A 318 22.84 5.54 36.14
N ASP A 319 23.74 6.05 36.96
CA ASP A 319 23.77 7.47 37.37
C ASP A 319 24.00 8.40 36.17
N ASN A 320 24.71 7.94 35.14
CA ASN A 320 24.94 8.74 33.93
C ASN A 320 23.62 9.06 33.21
N LEU A 321 22.62 8.14 33.20
CA LEU A 321 21.30 8.42 32.68
C LEU A 321 20.62 9.61 33.39
N LEU A 322 20.71 9.62 34.71
CA LEU A 322 20.16 10.68 35.53
C LEU A 322 20.85 12.02 35.27
N ARG A 323 22.21 12.02 35.25
CA ARG A 323 23.03 13.21 34.96
C ARG A 323 22.76 13.77 33.56
N ILE A 324 22.59 12.88 32.56
CA ILE A 324 22.20 13.30 31.24
C ILE A 324 20.80 13.94 31.24
N ALA A 325 19.83 13.30 31.88
CA ALA A 325 18.47 13.85 31.98
C ALA A 325 18.46 15.22 32.69
N GLU A 326 19.19 15.36 33.80
CA GLU A 326 19.32 16.64 34.55
C GLU A 326 19.96 17.75 33.70
N ARG A 327 20.93 17.43 32.83
CA ARG A 327 21.57 18.39 31.90
C ARG A 327 20.54 19.05 30.96
N TYR A 328 19.47 18.37 30.62
CA TYR A 328 18.41 18.83 29.71
C TYR A 328 17.07 19.08 30.43
N ASP A 329 17.11 19.32 31.72
CA ASP A 329 15.89 19.52 32.53
C ASP A 329 14.85 18.40 32.27
N PHE A 330 15.33 17.15 32.16
CA PHE A 330 14.55 15.94 31.84
C PHE A 330 13.83 15.95 30.49
N ASN A 331 14.16 16.86 29.57
CA ASN A 331 13.66 16.90 28.22
C ASN A 331 14.76 16.51 27.23
N ILE A 332 14.81 15.25 26.87
CA ILE A 332 15.89 14.70 26.00
C ILE A 332 15.83 15.38 24.64
N PRO A 333 16.98 15.87 24.08
CA PRO A 333 17.02 16.56 22.80
C PRO A 333 16.43 15.72 21.66
N GLU A 334 15.60 16.33 20.84
CA GLU A 334 15.04 15.67 19.66
C GLU A 334 16.05 15.73 18.51
N ILE A 335 16.75 14.62 18.28
CA ILE A 335 17.71 14.43 17.19
C ILE A 335 17.12 13.44 16.19
N SER A 336 17.09 13.76 14.90
CA SER A 336 16.57 12.82 13.89
C SER A 336 17.45 11.56 13.78
N ASP A 337 16.85 10.41 13.45
CA ASP A 337 17.57 9.13 13.28
C ASP A 337 18.72 9.23 12.25
N VAL A 338 18.54 10.03 11.21
CA VAL A 338 19.54 10.26 10.17
C VAL A 338 20.74 11.01 10.74
N ILE A 339 20.50 12.06 11.51
CA ILE A 339 21.56 12.86 12.16
C ILE A 339 22.27 11.98 13.20
N LEU A 340 21.54 11.31 14.08
CA LEU A 340 22.10 10.44 15.09
C LEU A 340 23.00 9.36 14.47
N ASN A 341 22.52 8.64 13.46
CA ASN A 341 23.29 7.57 12.79
C ASN A 341 24.56 8.09 12.08
N ARG A 342 24.57 9.32 11.61
CA ARG A 342 25.74 9.94 10.98
C ARG A 342 26.75 10.36 12.03
N TYR A 343 26.35 11.20 12.97
CA TYR A 343 27.23 11.84 13.91
C TYR A 343 27.80 10.85 14.96
N ILE A 344 27.01 9.85 15.38
CA ILE A 344 27.54 8.86 16.36
C ILE A 344 28.74 8.07 15.81
N LYS A 345 28.78 7.80 14.51
CA LYS A 345 29.93 7.14 13.86
C LYS A 345 31.17 8.04 13.87
N ASP A 346 30.98 9.31 13.54
CA ASP A 346 32.07 10.30 13.54
C ASP A 346 32.63 10.51 14.96
N ILE A 347 31.76 10.52 15.99
CA ILE A 347 32.14 10.59 17.39
C ILE A 347 32.92 9.35 17.79
N LEU A 348 32.39 8.16 17.49
CA LEU A 348 33.06 6.90 17.85
C LEU A 348 34.36 6.67 17.07
N LYS A 349 34.47 7.18 15.85
CA LYS A 349 35.74 7.18 15.12
C LYS A 349 36.80 7.99 15.83
N ARG A 350 36.47 9.19 16.33
CA ARG A 350 37.40 9.98 17.16
C ARG A 350 37.72 9.27 18.46
N LEU A 351 36.74 8.70 19.14
CA LEU A 351 36.93 7.93 20.37
C LEU A 351 37.79 6.68 20.16
N SER A 352 37.83 6.13 18.96
CA SER A 352 38.59 4.93 18.63
C SER A 352 40.10 5.09 18.75
N GLU A 353 40.60 6.34 18.77
CA GLU A 353 42.00 6.66 19.01
C GLU A 353 42.40 6.32 20.47
N GLU A 354 41.47 6.49 21.41
CA GLU A 354 41.66 6.15 22.84
C GLU A 354 41.15 4.77 23.21
N VAL A 355 40.18 4.23 22.45
CA VAL A 355 39.51 2.95 22.66
C VAL A 355 39.73 2.01 21.48
N PRO A 356 40.87 1.27 21.43
CA PRO A 356 41.26 0.45 20.28
C PRO A 356 40.24 -0.64 19.89
N SER A 357 39.40 -1.08 20.83
CA SER A 357 38.35 -2.07 20.53
C SER A 357 37.37 -1.59 19.44
N LEU A 358 37.18 -0.28 19.30
CA LEU A 358 36.32 0.33 18.26
C LEU A 358 36.98 0.28 16.87
N GLN A 359 38.30 0.13 16.77
CA GLN A 359 39.03 -0.03 15.50
C GLN A 359 39.09 -1.47 15.00
N LYS A 360 38.62 -2.45 15.79
CA LYS A 360 38.50 -3.82 15.29
C LYS A 360 37.61 -3.86 14.06
N THR A 361 38.02 -4.64 13.07
CA THR A 361 37.24 -4.84 11.85
C THR A 361 36.29 -6.03 11.99
N GLU A 362 35.13 -5.95 11.36
CA GLU A 362 34.12 -7.00 11.32
C GLU A 362 33.70 -7.28 9.89
N ILE A 363 33.58 -8.55 9.55
CA ILE A 363 33.03 -8.95 8.24
C ILE A 363 31.55 -8.58 8.21
N THR A 364 31.14 -7.89 7.14
CA THR A 364 29.76 -7.42 6.98
C THR A 364 29.33 -7.45 5.51
N LYS A 365 28.12 -7.02 5.23
CA LYS A 365 27.59 -6.86 3.86
C LYS A 365 27.31 -5.39 3.58
N LEU A 366 27.59 -4.95 2.35
CA LEU A 366 27.20 -3.62 1.90
C LEU A 366 25.68 -3.52 1.83
N THR A 367 25.15 -2.38 2.22
CA THR A 367 23.77 -2.01 1.93
C THR A 367 23.61 -1.81 0.41
N MET A 368 22.38 -1.81 -0.08
CA MET A 368 22.12 -1.58 -1.51
C MET A 368 22.69 -0.24 -1.97
N ARG A 369 22.52 0.82 -1.19
CA ARG A 369 23.07 2.14 -1.47
C ARG A 369 24.61 2.14 -1.53
N GLU A 370 25.28 1.46 -0.63
CA GLU A 370 26.74 1.36 -0.61
C GLU A 370 27.26 0.60 -1.84
N ARG A 371 26.57 -0.46 -2.28
CA ARG A 371 26.90 -1.14 -3.54
C ARG A 371 26.73 -0.24 -4.76
N GLU A 372 25.62 0.51 -4.82
CA GLU A 372 25.41 1.48 -5.90
C GLU A 372 26.51 2.55 -5.93
N MET A 373 26.98 2.99 -4.76
CA MET A 373 28.10 3.95 -4.66
C MET A 373 29.42 3.30 -5.13
N GLU A 374 29.69 2.06 -4.74
CA GLU A 374 30.88 1.32 -5.19
C GLU A 374 30.85 1.09 -6.70
N GLU A 375 29.71 0.66 -7.27
CA GLU A 375 29.51 0.43 -8.71
C GLU A 375 29.69 1.72 -9.54
N ARG A 376 29.34 2.89 -8.98
CA ARG A 376 29.54 4.20 -9.61
C ARG A 376 30.96 4.75 -9.44
N GLY A 377 31.76 4.13 -8.57
CA GLY A 377 33.07 4.65 -8.17
C GLY A 377 33.03 5.83 -7.18
N ASP A 378 31.86 6.06 -6.56
CA ASP A 378 31.66 7.15 -5.58
C ASP A 378 32.26 6.80 -4.20
N ALA A 379 32.45 5.51 -3.89
CA ALA A 379 33.06 5.02 -2.66
C ALA A 379 33.80 3.71 -2.89
N GLU A 380 34.86 3.49 -2.09
CA GLU A 380 35.60 2.24 -2.03
C GLU A 380 35.46 1.65 -0.60
N PHE A 381 35.21 0.33 -0.53
CA PHE A 381 35.03 -0.37 0.74
C PHE A 381 36.17 -1.36 0.98
N MET A 382 36.67 -1.39 2.22
CA MET A 382 37.73 -2.31 2.61
C MET A 382 37.27 -3.76 2.49
N ARG A 383 38.20 -4.61 2.06
CA ARG A 383 38.01 -6.06 1.97
C ARG A 383 39.16 -6.80 2.65
N ASN A 384 38.85 -7.98 3.22
CA ASN A 384 39.86 -8.89 3.73
C ASN A 384 40.54 -9.67 2.59
N GLU A 385 41.45 -10.56 2.91
CA GLU A 385 42.17 -11.40 1.96
C GLU A 385 41.24 -12.35 1.18
N ASP A 386 40.12 -12.74 1.76
CA ASP A 386 39.09 -13.57 1.15
C ASP A 386 38.11 -12.76 0.22
N GLY A 387 38.30 -11.44 0.16
CA GLY A 387 37.44 -10.54 -0.62
C GLY A 387 36.13 -10.12 0.08
N ASP A 388 35.93 -10.54 1.34
CA ASP A 388 34.77 -10.13 2.11
C ASP A 388 34.89 -8.66 2.54
N VAL A 389 33.76 -7.94 2.48
CA VAL A 389 33.69 -6.55 2.97
C VAL A 389 33.90 -6.52 4.47
N ILE A 390 34.84 -5.67 4.91
CA ILE A 390 35.07 -5.41 6.31
C ILE A 390 34.82 -3.95 6.66
N LYS A 391 34.32 -3.69 7.88
CA LYS A 391 34.13 -2.34 8.41
C LYS A 391 34.65 -2.29 9.84
N TYR A 392 35.10 -1.11 10.23
CA TYR A 392 35.41 -0.87 11.64
C TYR A 392 34.17 -0.95 12.51
N ARG A 393 34.33 -1.37 13.79
CA ARG A 393 33.20 -1.45 14.73
C ARG A 393 32.46 -0.11 14.86
N TYR A 394 33.18 1.03 14.91
CA TYR A 394 32.56 2.34 14.99
C TYR A 394 31.64 2.64 13.79
N ASP A 395 31.93 2.13 12.59
CA ASP A 395 31.09 2.32 11.37
C ASP A 395 29.81 1.49 11.38
N LEU A 396 29.75 0.44 12.19
CA LEU A 396 28.60 -0.47 12.31
C LEU A 396 27.56 0.03 13.32
N VAL A 397 27.89 1.06 14.10
CA VAL A 397 26.99 1.62 15.12
C VAL A 397 25.84 2.38 14.46
N THR A 398 24.64 2.15 14.99
CA THR A 398 23.40 2.80 14.58
C THR A 398 22.53 3.12 15.80
N SER A 399 21.50 3.90 15.67
CA SER A 399 20.50 4.17 16.72
C SER A 399 19.96 2.88 17.36
N HIS A 400 19.90 1.79 16.60
CA HIS A 400 19.45 0.49 17.09
C HIS A 400 20.52 -0.25 17.91
N THR A 401 21.79 0.08 17.68
CA THR A 401 22.92 -0.42 18.49
C THR A 401 22.78 0.04 19.94
N ALA A 402 22.24 1.23 20.21
CA ALA A 402 21.98 1.68 21.57
C ALA A 402 21.14 0.66 22.36
N ARG A 403 20.03 0.24 21.81
CA ARG A 403 19.17 -0.77 22.46
C ARG A 403 19.87 -2.14 22.60
N ARG A 404 20.64 -2.57 21.59
CA ARG A 404 21.43 -3.81 21.68
C ARG A 404 22.45 -3.73 22.79
N SER A 405 23.20 -2.63 22.88
CA SER A 405 24.20 -2.41 23.92
C SER A 405 23.59 -2.51 25.31
N GLY A 406 22.46 -1.81 25.54
CA GLY A 406 21.78 -1.87 26.82
C GLY A 406 21.34 -3.29 27.20
N ILE A 407 20.69 -4.02 26.28
CA ILE A 407 20.19 -5.37 26.53
C ILE A 407 21.36 -6.36 26.74
N THR A 408 22.40 -6.27 25.92
CA THR A 408 23.56 -7.17 26.01
C THR A 408 24.33 -6.93 27.31
N ASN A 409 24.58 -5.67 27.68
CA ASN A 409 25.26 -5.35 28.94
C ASN A 409 24.42 -5.77 30.16
N LEU A 410 23.11 -5.54 30.17
CA LEU A 410 22.21 -6.06 31.21
C LEU A 410 22.31 -7.59 31.34
N TYR A 411 22.32 -8.30 30.20
CA TYR A 411 22.49 -9.75 30.21
C TYR A 411 23.85 -10.17 30.79
N LEU A 412 24.91 -9.41 30.47
CA LEU A 412 26.26 -9.68 30.95
C LEU A 412 26.43 -9.52 32.47
N THR A 413 25.68 -8.61 33.11
CA THR A 413 25.69 -8.45 34.56
C THR A 413 25.32 -9.74 35.30
N GLY A 414 24.51 -10.60 34.72
CA GLY A 414 23.99 -11.81 35.36
C GLY A 414 23.01 -11.56 36.51
N LEU A 415 22.66 -10.29 36.79
CA LEU A 415 21.85 -9.90 37.96
C LEU A 415 20.31 -10.07 37.70
N PHE A 416 19.91 -10.11 36.45
CA PHE A 416 18.50 -10.11 36.05
C PHE A 416 18.15 -11.41 35.35
N ASP A 417 16.96 -11.93 35.63
CA ASP A 417 16.39 -13.01 34.84
C ASP A 417 15.82 -12.50 33.51
N THR A 418 15.54 -13.43 32.60
CA THR A 418 15.02 -13.09 31.24
C THR A 418 13.72 -12.33 31.31
N VAL A 419 12.83 -12.64 32.26
CA VAL A 419 11.51 -11.98 32.38
C VAL A 419 11.71 -10.51 32.80
N GLN A 420 12.62 -10.26 33.75
CA GLN A 420 12.93 -8.91 34.19
C GLN A 420 13.56 -8.09 33.06
N MET A 421 14.51 -8.63 32.31
CA MET A 421 15.10 -7.95 31.14
C MET A 421 14.10 -7.70 30.02
N MET A 422 13.21 -8.65 29.76
CA MET A 422 12.11 -8.48 28.79
C MET A 422 11.13 -7.42 29.23
N SER A 423 10.83 -7.31 30.54
CA SER A 423 9.98 -6.26 31.10
C SER A 423 10.59 -4.88 30.91
N ILE A 424 11.90 -4.71 31.17
CA ILE A 424 12.65 -3.47 30.95
C ILE A 424 12.62 -3.07 29.48
N SER A 425 12.91 -4.01 28.60
CA SER A 425 13.02 -3.75 27.16
C SER A 425 11.67 -3.76 26.42
N GLY A 426 10.59 -4.26 27.04
CA GLY A 426 9.26 -4.36 26.45
C GLY A 426 9.13 -5.41 25.35
N HIS A 427 9.93 -6.50 25.41
CA HIS A 427 9.78 -7.65 24.54
C HIS A 427 8.69 -8.58 25.05
N LYS A 428 7.84 -9.08 24.13
CA LYS A 428 6.78 -10.06 24.44
C LYS A 428 7.19 -11.49 24.08
N ASP A 429 8.17 -11.65 23.18
CA ASP A 429 8.64 -12.92 22.67
C ASP A 429 10.13 -13.11 22.99
N GLN A 430 10.47 -14.23 23.62
CA GLN A 430 11.83 -14.56 24.04
C GLN A 430 12.80 -14.69 22.86
N ARG A 431 12.34 -15.29 21.74
CA ARG A 431 13.19 -15.44 20.56
C ARG A 431 13.62 -14.09 20.03
N THR A 432 12.69 -13.15 19.92
CA THR A 432 12.99 -11.78 19.51
C THR A 432 13.89 -11.06 20.51
N PHE A 433 13.75 -11.35 21.81
CA PHE A 433 14.63 -10.80 22.86
C PHE A 433 16.07 -11.31 22.72
N PHE A 434 16.26 -12.61 22.56
CA PHE A 434 17.59 -13.21 22.40
C PHE A 434 18.30 -12.75 21.10
N ASP A 435 17.57 -12.39 20.06
CA ASP A 435 18.14 -11.77 18.85
C ASP A 435 18.88 -10.45 19.13
N TYR A 436 18.66 -9.81 20.28
CA TYR A 436 19.35 -8.59 20.69
C TYR A 436 20.66 -8.84 21.46
N ILE A 437 20.86 -10.02 21.99
CA ILE A 437 22.10 -10.39 22.70
C ILE A 437 23.13 -10.74 21.64
N LYS A 438 24.21 -9.93 21.55
CA LYS A 438 25.22 -10.01 20.47
C LYS A 438 26.59 -10.43 21.03
N LEU A 439 26.60 -11.50 21.80
CA LEU A 439 27.84 -12.07 22.32
C LEU A 439 28.52 -12.98 21.29
N SER A 440 29.82 -12.91 21.21
CA SER A 440 30.63 -13.90 20.52
C SER A 440 30.65 -15.22 21.30
N SER A 441 31.09 -16.29 20.64
CA SER A 441 31.27 -17.59 21.30
C SER A 441 32.31 -17.52 22.45
N ASP A 442 33.36 -16.71 22.27
CA ASP A 442 34.39 -16.51 23.29
C ASP A 442 33.84 -15.79 24.53
N GLU A 443 33.07 -14.69 24.32
CA GLU A 443 32.40 -13.97 25.41
C GLU A 443 31.42 -14.87 26.19
N ILE A 444 30.74 -15.79 25.51
CA ILE A 444 29.85 -16.77 26.15
C ILE A 444 30.69 -17.77 26.97
N ALA A 445 31.80 -18.26 26.41
CA ALA A 445 32.71 -19.18 27.12
C ALA A 445 33.33 -18.52 28.37
N ASP A 446 33.82 -17.28 28.24
CA ASP A 446 34.36 -16.50 29.35
C ASP A 446 33.31 -16.31 30.47
N LYS A 447 32.09 -15.98 30.12
CA LYS A 447 30.98 -15.84 31.08
C LYS A 447 30.67 -17.16 31.82
N ILE A 448 30.72 -18.29 31.13
CA ILE A 448 30.51 -19.60 31.74
C ILE A 448 31.64 -19.85 32.76
N MET A 449 32.89 -19.61 32.38
CA MET A 449 34.06 -19.81 33.28
C MET A 449 34.03 -18.86 34.48
N GLU A 450 33.58 -17.63 34.30
CA GLU A 450 33.44 -16.67 35.40
C GLU A 450 32.38 -17.13 36.42
N LYS A 451 31.24 -17.62 35.96
CA LYS A 451 30.20 -18.20 36.83
C LYS A 451 30.69 -19.40 37.60
N LEU A 452 31.46 -20.28 36.97
CA LEU A 452 32.07 -21.44 37.66
C LEU A 452 33.01 -21.01 38.76
N ARG A 453 33.92 -20.04 38.51
CA ARG A 453 34.81 -19.49 39.51
C ARG A 453 34.08 -18.83 40.70
N GLN A 454 32.98 -18.13 40.43
CA GLN A 454 32.15 -17.53 41.48
C GLN A 454 31.51 -18.61 42.36
N THR A 455 31.09 -19.73 41.77
CA THR A 455 30.47 -20.85 42.49
C THR A 455 31.49 -21.60 43.34
N GLU A 456 32.72 -21.78 42.85
CA GLU A 456 33.86 -22.37 43.61
C GLU A 456 34.27 -21.52 44.81
N ASN A 457 34.28 -20.17 44.66
CA ASN A 457 34.61 -19.23 45.75
C ASN A 457 33.54 -19.16 46.85
N VAL A 458 32.33 -19.64 46.61
CA VAL A 458 31.21 -19.67 47.57
C VAL A 458 31.21 -20.99 48.38
N GLY A 459 32.17 -21.89 48.18
CA GLY A 459 32.41 -23.06 49.05
C GLY A 459 31.57 -24.30 48.68
N ASN A 460 31.16 -24.44 47.46
CA ASN A 460 30.64 -25.70 46.97
C ASN A 460 31.74 -26.47 46.23
N GLU A 461 32.02 -27.67 46.69
CA GLU A 461 32.85 -28.68 46.01
C GLU A 461 32.38 -28.82 44.55
N GLY A 462 33.32 -28.89 43.63
CA GLY A 462 33.15 -28.75 42.20
C GLY A 462 31.97 -29.48 41.60
N LEU A 463 31.40 -28.87 40.60
CA LEU A 463 30.27 -29.38 39.79
C LEU A 463 30.63 -30.57 38.89
N PHE A 464 31.91 -31.09 38.98
CA PHE A 464 32.41 -32.26 38.25
C PHE A 464 33.31 -33.12 39.12
#